data_ad55bc699617fbf440dd9053c3c0d612
#
_entry.id   ad55bc699617fbf440dd9053c3c0d612
#
_cell.length_a   1.000
_cell.length_b   1.000
_cell.length_c   1.000
_cell.angle_alpha   90.00
_cell.angle_beta   90.00
_cell.angle_gamma   90.00
#
_symmetry.space_group_name_H-M   'P 1'
#
loop_
_entity.id
_entity.type
_entity.pdbx_description
1 polymer ?
#
loop_
_entity_poly.entity_id
_entity_poly.type
_entity_poly.pdbx_seq_one_letter_code
_entity_poly.pdbx_strand_id
1 'polypeptide(L)'
;FYPAGDPRRGNFVPDCDLLSPLANTECGPMANQNFGKPLRTAAVDPAILKGWGSRAYNWETGVSVQHQVTSQVSMNVGYFRRWYGNFIAKDNRATTIADYDRFSIPAPVDPRLPDGGGYVIDGLYDLKPSKVGQVDNYYTFASNYGKHIENWNGMDLAVNTRFPNGVILQGGVSTGRTLQDNCDLLAKSPEIESSTSPGSAAAD
;
A
#
# COMPACT_ATOMS: atom_id res chain seq x y z
N PHE A 1 26.67 -12.71 -32.48
CA PHE A 1 26.68 -11.88 -33.70
C PHE A 1 27.46 -12.61 -34.78
N TYR A 2 26.82 -12.90 -35.92
CA TYR A 2 27.47 -13.58 -37.05
C TYR A 2 28.33 -12.59 -37.86
N PRO A 3 29.50 -13.02 -38.37
CA PRO A 3 30.35 -12.17 -39.17
C PRO A 3 29.68 -11.76 -40.49
N ALA A 4 30.28 -10.77 -41.15
CA ALA A 4 29.80 -10.31 -42.47
C ALA A 4 29.98 -11.46 -43.49
N GLY A 5 28.89 -11.80 -44.23
CA GLY A 5 28.86 -12.89 -45.18
C GLY A 5 28.34 -14.22 -44.68
N ASP A 6 28.04 -14.35 -43.38
CA ASP A 6 27.34 -15.53 -42.85
C ASP A 6 25.86 -15.46 -43.24
N PRO A 7 25.31 -16.52 -43.88
CA PRO A 7 23.92 -16.53 -44.37
C PRO A 7 22.87 -16.42 -43.26
N ARG A 8 23.26 -16.64 -42.02
CA ARG A 8 22.37 -16.51 -40.85
C ARG A 8 22.24 -15.05 -40.40
N ARG A 9 23.18 -14.17 -40.79
CA ARG A 9 23.16 -12.77 -40.40
C ARG A 9 22.03 -12.01 -41.09
N GLY A 10 21.00 -11.61 -40.33
CA GLY A 10 19.88 -10.82 -40.83
C GLY A 10 18.87 -11.58 -41.68
N ASN A 11 18.83 -12.92 -41.56
CA ASN A 11 17.87 -13.78 -42.23
C ASN A 11 16.46 -13.74 -41.62
N PHE A 12 16.31 -13.03 -40.47
CA PHE A 12 15.08 -12.94 -39.68
C PHE A 12 14.53 -14.28 -39.17
N VAL A 13 15.40 -15.30 -39.12
CA VAL A 13 15.11 -16.61 -38.52
C VAL A 13 15.98 -16.74 -37.28
N PRO A 14 15.44 -17.08 -36.09
CA PRO A 14 16.25 -17.28 -34.89
C PRO A 14 17.15 -18.52 -35.06
N ASP A 15 18.44 -18.29 -35.26
CA ASP A 15 19.46 -19.34 -35.33
C ASP A 15 20.03 -19.71 -33.96
N CYS A 16 19.15 -19.95 -33.01
CA CYS A 16 19.48 -20.25 -31.62
C CYS A 16 18.52 -21.30 -31.04
N ASP A 17 18.89 -21.90 -29.92
CA ASP A 17 18.00 -22.75 -29.14
C ASP A 17 17.05 -21.87 -28.30
N LEU A 18 15.80 -21.73 -28.77
CA LEU A 18 14.76 -20.97 -28.11
C LEU A 18 14.29 -21.59 -26.77
N LEU A 19 14.64 -22.86 -26.50
CA LEU A 19 14.32 -23.53 -25.24
C LEU A 19 15.40 -23.33 -24.18
N SER A 20 16.58 -22.85 -24.56
CA SER A 20 17.65 -22.55 -23.63
C SER A 20 17.39 -21.20 -22.93
N PRO A 21 17.34 -21.16 -21.58
CA PRO A 21 17.20 -19.90 -20.85
C PRO A 21 18.49 -19.05 -20.85
N LEU A 22 19.62 -19.62 -21.25
CA LEU A 22 20.92 -18.96 -21.30
C LEU A 22 21.17 -18.37 -22.67
N ALA A 23 22.04 -17.38 -22.75
CA ALA A 23 22.52 -16.84 -24.02
C ALA A 23 23.14 -17.94 -24.86
N ASN A 24 22.69 -18.01 -26.10
CA ASN A 24 23.20 -19.00 -27.07
C ASN A 24 23.12 -18.44 -28.47
N THR A 25 24.18 -18.55 -29.22
CA THR A 25 24.35 -18.02 -30.57
C THR A 25 23.89 -16.54 -30.69
N GLU A 26 22.83 -16.23 -31.40
CA GLU A 26 22.32 -14.86 -31.56
C GLU A 26 21.28 -14.45 -30.50
N CYS A 27 20.76 -15.40 -29.75
CA CYS A 27 19.80 -15.12 -28.69
C CYS A 27 20.50 -14.74 -27.38
N GLY A 28 20.10 -13.61 -26.82
CA GLY A 28 20.44 -13.23 -25.46
C GLY A 28 19.79 -14.14 -24.41
N PRO A 29 20.15 -14.02 -23.14
CA PRO A 29 19.50 -14.80 -22.08
C PRO A 29 18.05 -14.39 -21.95
N MET A 30 17.19 -15.34 -21.60
CA MET A 30 15.81 -15.04 -21.26
C MET A 30 15.76 -14.05 -20.08
N ALA A 31 14.95 -13.00 -20.19
CA ALA A 31 14.75 -12.03 -19.11
C ALA A 31 14.18 -12.72 -17.85
N ASN A 32 13.36 -13.75 -18.05
CA ASN A 32 12.87 -14.61 -16.98
C ASN A 32 13.35 -16.05 -17.20
N GLN A 33 14.43 -16.45 -16.56
CA GLN A 33 14.99 -17.79 -16.64
C GLN A 33 14.12 -18.89 -15.99
N ASN A 34 13.07 -18.49 -15.32
CA ASN A 34 12.08 -19.37 -14.71
C ASN A 34 10.80 -19.49 -15.56
N PHE A 35 10.78 -18.91 -16.76
CA PHE A 35 9.64 -19.04 -17.68
C PHE A 35 9.33 -20.52 -17.93
N GLY A 36 8.05 -20.89 -17.80
CA GLY A 36 7.58 -22.27 -17.95
C GLY A 36 7.86 -23.20 -16.76
N LYS A 37 8.49 -22.72 -15.69
CA LYS A 37 8.71 -23.47 -14.44
C LYS A 37 7.71 -23.03 -13.38
N PRO A 38 7.27 -23.93 -12.48
CA PRO A 38 6.49 -23.51 -11.32
C PRO A 38 7.36 -22.60 -10.46
N LEU A 39 7.00 -21.31 -10.41
CA LEU A 39 7.69 -20.31 -9.60
C LEU A 39 6.85 -20.00 -8.36
N ARG A 40 7.44 -20.15 -7.19
CA ARG A 40 6.85 -19.62 -5.99
C ARG A 40 7.03 -18.09 -6.00
N THR A 41 5.98 -17.36 -6.30
CA THR A 41 6.00 -15.89 -6.33
C THR A 41 6.07 -15.26 -4.95
N ALA A 42 5.63 -15.98 -3.94
CA ALA A 42 5.69 -15.53 -2.55
C ALA A 42 5.73 -16.73 -1.58
N ALA A 43 6.43 -16.58 -0.48
CA ALA A 43 6.32 -17.43 0.69
C ALA A 43 5.35 -16.79 1.69
N VAL A 44 4.63 -17.62 2.45
CA VAL A 44 3.63 -17.17 3.42
C VAL A 44 3.96 -17.74 4.78
N ASP A 45 3.99 -16.90 5.79
CA ASP A 45 4.17 -17.30 7.17
C ASP A 45 2.97 -18.17 7.62
N PRO A 46 3.20 -19.38 8.11
CA PRO A 46 2.12 -20.22 8.62
C PRO A 46 1.29 -19.55 9.72
N ALA A 47 1.86 -18.60 10.45
CA ALA A 47 1.19 -17.90 11.54
C ALA A 47 0.01 -17.04 11.05
N ILE A 48 0.07 -16.52 9.80
CA ILE A 48 -1.04 -15.73 9.24
C ILE A 48 -2.13 -16.59 8.60
N LEU A 49 -1.85 -17.89 8.37
CA LEU A 49 -2.78 -18.77 7.67
C LEU A 49 -3.77 -19.47 8.60
N LYS A 50 -3.38 -19.74 9.84
CA LYS A 50 -4.18 -20.52 10.77
C LYS A 50 -3.90 -20.13 12.23
N GLY A 51 -4.91 -20.36 13.06
CA GLY A 51 -4.89 -20.02 14.47
C GLY A 51 -6.02 -19.05 14.83
N TRP A 52 -6.36 -19.04 16.12
CA TRP A 52 -7.32 -18.07 16.64
C TRP A 52 -6.69 -16.68 16.64
N GLY A 53 -7.45 -15.68 16.18
CA GLY A 53 -6.98 -14.28 16.15
C GLY A 53 -5.93 -13.96 15.08
N SER A 54 -5.66 -14.87 14.12
CA SER A 54 -4.71 -14.62 13.02
C SER A 54 -5.27 -13.78 11.88
N ARG A 55 -6.60 -13.63 11.79
CA ARG A 55 -7.25 -12.83 10.75
C ARG A 55 -7.14 -11.35 11.03
N ALA A 56 -6.99 -10.57 9.97
CA ALA A 56 -7.18 -9.13 10.05
C ALA A 56 -8.58 -8.82 10.60
N TYR A 57 -8.68 -7.81 11.42
CA TYR A 57 -9.94 -7.41 12.05
C TYR A 57 -10.10 -5.90 12.07
N ASN A 58 -11.33 -5.47 12.18
CA ASN A 58 -11.63 -4.12 12.64
C ASN A 58 -12.65 -4.18 13.79
N TRP A 59 -12.54 -3.20 14.67
CA TRP A 59 -13.51 -2.92 15.70
C TRP A 59 -14.14 -1.58 15.44
N GLU A 60 -15.44 -1.49 15.63
CA GLU A 60 -16.18 -0.25 15.52
C GLU A 60 -17.00 -0.04 16.79
N THR A 61 -16.92 1.17 17.34
CA THR A 61 -17.76 1.62 18.44
C THR A 61 -18.43 2.90 18.03
N GLY A 62 -19.73 3.04 18.41
CA GLY A 62 -20.48 4.25 18.20
C GLY A 62 -21.28 4.57 19.46
N VAL A 63 -21.33 5.85 19.78
CA VAL A 63 -22.19 6.39 20.83
C VAL A 63 -22.95 7.56 20.23
N SER A 64 -24.28 7.58 20.42
CA SER A 64 -25.09 8.71 19.97
C SER A 64 -26.07 9.12 21.05
N VAL A 65 -26.38 10.41 21.07
CA VAL A 65 -27.37 11.02 21.95
C VAL A 65 -28.37 11.79 21.09
N GLN A 66 -29.63 11.43 21.22
CA GLN A 66 -30.73 12.19 20.64
C GLN A 66 -31.46 12.94 21.74
N HIS A 67 -31.64 14.22 21.57
CA HIS A 67 -32.28 15.08 22.53
C HIS A 67 -33.29 16.02 21.88
N GLN A 68 -34.47 16.11 22.48
CA GLN A 68 -35.46 17.11 22.10
C GLN A 68 -35.15 18.39 22.87
N VAL A 69 -34.57 19.39 22.19
CA VAL A 69 -34.15 20.66 22.79
C VAL A 69 -35.33 21.53 23.13
N THR A 70 -36.34 21.54 22.23
CA THR A 70 -37.62 22.17 22.42
C THR A 70 -38.74 21.30 21.84
N SER A 71 -40.03 21.66 22.04
CA SER A 71 -41.16 20.95 21.42
C SER A 71 -41.10 20.89 19.89
N GLN A 72 -40.26 21.70 19.27
CA GLN A 72 -40.15 21.85 17.82
C GLN A 72 -38.78 21.43 17.26
N VAL A 73 -37.75 21.30 18.11
CA VAL A 73 -36.37 21.08 17.71
C VAL A 73 -35.81 19.82 18.37
N SER A 74 -35.36 18.87 17.58
CA SER A 74 -34.59 17.72 18.04
C SER A 74 -33.19 17.73 17.43
N MET A 75 -32.22 17.27 18.20
CA MET A 75 -30.83 17.17 17.82
C MET A 75 -30.32 15.77 18.07
N ASN A 76 -29.49 15.26 17.17
CA ASN A 76 -28.76 14.01 17.33
C ASN A 76 -27.27 14.29 17.19
N VAL A 77 -26.47 13.82 18.15
CA VAL A 77 -25.01 13.90 18.12
C VAL A 77 -24.46 12.49 18.25
N GLY A 78 -23.65 12.07 17.31
CA GLY A 78 -22.98 10.78 17.30
C GLY A 78 -21.47 10.93 17.30
N TYR A 79 -20.77 10.02 17.97
CA TYR A 79 -19.33 9.82 17.85
C TYR A 79 -19.06 8.37 17.51
N PHE A 80 -18.20 8.15 16.52
CA PHE A 80 -17.87 6.85 15.97
C PHE A 80 -16.36 6.69 15.93
N ARG A 81 -15.89 5.50 16.30
CA ARG A 81 -14.49 5.14 16.21
C ARG A 81 -14.35 3.75 15.61
N ARG A 82 -13.46 3.62 14.62
CA ARG A 82 -13.04 2.35 14.04
C ARG A 82 -11.53 2.22 14.14
N TRP A 83 -11.04 1.03 14.47
CA TRP A 83 -9.61 0.73 14.42
C TRP A 83 -9.40 -0.66 13.87
N TYR A 84 -8.24 -0.84 13.26
CA TYR A 84 -7.87 -2.05 12.54
C TYR A 84 -6.69 -2.72 13.23
N GLY A 85 -6.54 -4.03 13.00
CA GLY A 85 -5.41 -4.80 13.52
C GLY A 85 -5.12 -6.07 12.75
N ASN A 86 -4.05 -6.74 13.13
CA ASN A 86 -3.48 -7.89 12.43
C ASN A 86 -3.13 -7.58 10.97
N PHE A 87 -2.48 -6.44 10.75
CA PHE A 87 -1.96 -6.08 9.44
C PHE A 87 -0.97 -7.11 8.95
N ILE A 88 -1.01 -7.39 7.65
CA ILE A 88 -0.09 -8.27 6.97
C ILE A 88 0.89 -7.41 6.21
N ALA A 89 2.17 -7.69 6.40
CA ALA A 89 3.26 -7.08 5.64
C ALA A 89 3.71 -8.02 4.53
N LYS A 90 4.01 -7.45 3.37
CA LYS A 90 4.74 -8.08 2.28
C LYS A 90 6.14 -7.48 2.27
N ASP A 91 7.12 -8.32 2.40
CA ASP A 91 8.53 -7.97 2.44
C ASP A 91 9.28 -8.70 1.32
N ASN A 92 10.18 -8.02 0.64
CA ASN A 92 11.10 -8.65 -0.30
C ASN A 92 12.41 -8.99 0.42
N ARG A 93 12.55 -10.21 0.93
CA ARG A 93 13.73 -10.65 1.69
C ARG A 93 15.03 -10.71 0.88
N ALA A 94 14.96 -10.51 -0.45
CA ALA A 94 16.15 -10.40 -1.31
C ALA A 94 16.84 -9.03 -1.21
N THR A 95 16.17 -8.04 -0.59
CA THR A 95 16.64 -6.67 -0.39
C THR A 95 16.56 -6.28 1.08
N THR A 96 17.39 -5.35 1.48
CA THR A 96 17.45 -4.78 2.84
C THR A 96 17.64 -3.27 2.74
N ILE A 97 17.45 -2.53 3.83
CA ILE A 97 17.67 -1.08 3.85
C ILE A 97 19.06 -0.65 3.33
N ALA A 98 20.07 -1.49 3.49
CA ALA A 98 21.43 -1.24 2.99
C ALA A 98 21.54 -1.31 1.45
N ASP A 99 20.55 -1.88 0.78
CA ASP A 99 20.48 -2.00 -0.67
C ASP A 99 19.83 -0.78 -1.34
N TYR A 100 19.47 0.24 -0.55
CA TYR A 100 18.90 1.49 -1.02
C TYR A 100 19.85 2.66 -0.78
N ASP A 101 19.88 3.57 -1.73
CA ASP A 101 20.54 4.86 -1.60
C ASP A 101 19.50 5.92 -1.19
N ARG A 102 19.77 6.63 -0.11
CA ARG A 102 18.89 7.70 0.38
C ARG A 102 19.16 8.99 -0.37
N PHE A 103 18.10 9.66 -0.80
CA PHE A 103 18.20 10.93 -1.49
C PHE A 103 17.08 11.90 -1.08
N SER A 104 17.20 13.14 -1.49
CA SER A 104 16.22 14.19 -1.28
C SER A 104 15.99 14.99 -2.55
N ILE A 105 14.81 15.58 -2.69
CA ILE A 105 14.45 16.46 -3.80
C ILE A 105 13.86 17.76 -3.28
N PRO A 106 14.08 18.90 -3.94
CA PRO A 106 13.35 20.12 -3.62
C PRO A 106 11.92 20.03 -4.15
N ALA A 107 10.95 20.39 -3.33
CA ALA A 107 9.57 20.56 -3.78
C ALA A 107 9.51 21.73 -4.78
N PRO A 108 8.68 21.67 -5.82
CA PRO A 108 8.50 22.81 -6.73
C PRO A 108 7.94 24.02 -5.98
N VAL A 109 8.28 25.22 -6.47
CA VAL A 109 7.66 26.44 -5.95
C VAL A 109 6.27 26.57 -6.55
N ASP A 110 5.24 26.38 -5.74
CA ASP A 110 3.83 26.45 -6.15
C ASP A 110 2.98 26.91 -4.95
N PRO A 111 2.17 27.99 -5.11
CA PRO A 111 1.34 28.54 -4.02
C PRO A 111 0.26 27.57 -3.51
N ARG A 112 -0.02 26.46 -4.21
CA ARG A 112 -0.93 25.41 -3.78
C ARG A 112 -0.30 24.42 -2.79
N LEU A 113 1.04 24.42 -2.69
CA LEU A 113 1.77 23.60 -1.74
C LEU A 113 1.88 24.30 -0.38
N PRO A 114 2.06 23.56 0.71
CA PRO A 114 2.36 24.13 2.03
C PRO A 114 3.52 25.12 1.93
N ASP A 115 3.40 26.28 2.59
CA ASP A 115 4.39 27.35 2.61
C ASP A 115 4.86 27.83 1.21
N GLY A 116 4.08 27.56 0.15
CA GLY A 116 4.40 27.95 -1.23
C GLY A 116 5.41 27.01 -1.91
N GLY A 117 5.74 25.87 -1.36
CA GLY A 117 6.72 24.94 -1.91
C GLY A 117 8.17 25.34 -1.60
N GLY A 118 9.14 24.79 -2.35
CA GLY A 118 10.57 25.09 -2.20
C GLY A 118 11.26 24.40 -1.01
N TYR A 119 10.51 23.68 -0.16
CA TYR A 119 11.08 22.88 0.92
C TYR A 119 11.73 21.60 0.40
N VAL A 120 12.64 21.03 1.19
CA VAL A 120 13.29 19.75 0.87
C VAL A 120 12.40 18.59 1.29
N ILE A 121 12.09 17.70 0.35
CA ILE A 121 11.48 16.40 0.62
C ILE A 121 12.63 15.41 0.81
N ASP A 122 12.84 14.98 2.05
CA ASP A 122 13.92 14.08 2.44
C ASP A 122 13.38 12.67 2.73
N GLY A 123 14.30 11.69 2.85
CA GLY A 123 13.96 10.31 3.19
C GLY A 123 13.41 9.50 2.03
N LEU A 124 13.68 9.91 0.80
CA LEU A 124 13.41 9.11 -0.39
C LEU A 124 14.51 8.05 -0.57
N TYR A 125 14.14 6.92 -1.15
CA TYR A 125 15.02 5.78 -1.33
C TYR A 125 15.02 5.33 -2.79
N ASP A 126 16.20 4.97 -3.31
CA ASP A 126 16.39 4.40 -4.64
C ASP A 126 17.10 3.06 -4.52
N LEU A 127 16.54 2.01 -5.14
CA LEU A 127 17.12 0.68 -5.10
C LEU A 127 18.38 0.62 -5.96
N LYS A 128 19.46 0.12 -5.40
CA LYS A 128 20.73 -0.05 -6.13
C LYS A 128 20.53 -0.89 -7.38
N PRO A 129 21.11 -0.51 -8.53
CA PRO A 129 20.94 -1.23 -9.80
C PRO A 129 21.25 -2.72 -9.75
N SER A 130 22.21 -3.12 -8.88
CA SER A 130 22.60 -4.52 -8.69
C SER A 130 21.52 -5.38 -8.04
N LYS A 131 20.50 -4.76 -7.44
CA LYS A 131 19.41 -5.44 -6.74
C LYS A 131 18.09 -5.43 -7.51
N VAL A 132 18.03 -4.67 -8.60
CA VAL A 132 16.84 -4.62 -9.45
C VAL A 132 16.50 -6.02 -9.98
N GLY A 133 15.23 -6.41 -9.82
CA GLY A 133 14.72 -7.71 -10.26
C GLY A 133 14.99 -8.89 -9.30
N GLN A 134 15.69 -8.67 -8.17
CA GLN A 134 15.81 -9.70 -7.13
C GLN A 134 14.55 -9.72 -6.27
N VAL A 135 13.83 -10.84 -6.24
CA VAL A 135 12.53 -10.97 -5.58
C VAL A 135 12.46 -12.25 -4.75
N ASP A 136 12.20 -12.10 -3.45
CA ASP A 136 11.83 -13.17 -2.52
C ASP A 136 10.70 -12.66 -1.60
N ASN A 137 9.51 -12.52 -2.15
CA ASN A 137 8.36 -11.98 -1.43
C ASN A 137 7.93 -12.91 -0.28
N TYR A 138 7.75 -12.34 0.89
CA TYR A 138 7.31 -13.01 2.11
C TYR A 138 6.17 -12.25 2.78
N TYR A 139 5.07 -12.96 3.05
CA TYR A 139 3.92 -12.42 3.77
C TYR A 139 3.94 -12.88 5.22
N THR A 140 3.90 -11.95 6.14
CA THR A 140 3.83 -12.22 7.58
C THR A 140 3.08 -11.08 8.30
N PHE A 141 2.94 -11.14 9.63
CA PHE A 141 2.36 -10.02 10.37
C PHE A 141 3.25 -8.78 10.31
N ALA A 142 2.64 -7.63 10.07
CA ALA A 142 3.33 -6.33 10.09
C ALA A 142 4.03 -6.06 11.42
N SER A 143 3.48 -6.57 12.53
CA SER A 143 4.09 -6.47 13.86
C SER A 143 5.49 -7.08 13.99
N ASN A 144 5.91 -7.95 13.05
CA ASN A 144 7.27 -8.49 13.00
C ASN A 144 8.29 -7.43 12.53
N TYR A 145 7.84 -6.38 11.87
CA TYR A 145 8.67 -5.29 11.37
C TYR A 145 8.55 -4.02 12.21
N GLY A 146 7.41 -3.80 12.84
CA GLY A 146 7.17 -2.64 13.65
C GLY A 146 5.69 -2.36 13.86
N LYS A 147 5.40 -1.13 14.25
CA LYS A 147 4.05 -0.69 14.53
C LYS A 147 3.35 -0.25 13.24
N HIS A 148 2.13 -0.74 13.05
CA HIS A 148 1.20 -0.22 12.06
C HIS A 148 -0.09 0.15 12.76
N ILE A 149 -0.50 1.40 12.63
CA ILE A 149 -1.72 1.95 13.20
C ILE A 149 -2.62 2.42 12.07
N GLU A 150 -3.86 2.01 12.10
CA GLU A 150 -4.91 2.57 11.27
C GLU A 150 -6.18 2.72 12.10
N ASN A 151 -6.69 3.93 12.17
CA ASN A 151 -7.95 4.21 12.84
C ASN A 151 -8.69 5.36 12.17
N TRP A 152 -10.01 5.33 12.34
CA TRP A 152 -10.90 6.40 11.93
C TRP A 152 -11.71 6.87 13.13
N ASN A 153 -11.89 8.19 13.23
CA ASN A 153 -12.77 8.81 14.21
C ASN A 153 -13.68 9.79 13.48
N GLY A 154 -14.96 9.77 13.80
CA GLY A 154 -15.95 10.62 13.18
C GLY A 154 -16.99 11.13 14.15
N MET A 155 -17.62 12.24 13.79
CA MET A 155 -18.74 12.83 14.50
C MET A 155 -19.85 13.18 13.52
N ASP A 156 -21.09 12.92 13.94
CA ASP A 156 -22.29 13.31 13.23
C ASP A 156 -23.09 14.26 14.10
N LEU A 157 -23.61 15.30 13.49
CA LEU A 157 -24.59 16.21 14.07
C LEU A 157 -25.78 16.32 13.12
N ALA A 158 -26.99 16.03 13.60
CA ALA A 158 -28.19 16.22 12.84
C ALA A 158 -29.22 17.05 13.66
N VAL A 159 -29.92 17.94 12.99
CA VAL A 159 -30.95 18.78 13.57
C VAL A 159 -32.22 18.63 12.76
N ASN A 160 -33.34 18.42 13.43
CA ASN A 160 -34.66 18.36 12.84
C ASN A 160 -35.55 19.38 13.55
N THR A 161 -36.21 20.20 12.77
CA THR A 161 -37.12 21.25 13.28
C THR A 161 -38.45 21.16 12.57
N ARG A 162 -39.53 21.22 13.35
CA ARG A 162 -40.91 21.30 12.83
C ARG A 162 -41.58 22.54 13.39
N PHE A 163 -41.87 23.49 12.52
CA PHE A 163 -42.51 24.74 12.88
C PHE A 163 -44.07 24.57 13.02
N PRO A 164 -44.73 25.41 13.81
CA PRO A 164 -46.20 25.35 13.99
C PRO A 164 -46.98 25.53 12.69
N ASN A 165 -46.43 26.25 11.73
CA ASN A 165 -47.03 26.47 10.40
C ASN A 165 -46.89 25.26 9.44
N GLY A 166 -46.38 24.12 9.92
CA GLY A 166 -46.20 22.89 9.14
C GLY A 166 -44.90 22.79 8.35
N VAL A 167 -44.05 23.81 8.37
CA VAL A 167 -42.72 23.76 7.72
C VAL A 167 -41.83 22.84 8.50
N ILE A 168 -41.10 21.97 7.80
CA ILE A 168 -40.09 21.07 8.34
C ILE A 168 -38.72 21.47 7.76
N LEU A 169 -37.74 21.64 8.64
CA LEU A 169 -36.35 21.86 8.28
C LEU A 169 -35.48 20.73 8.88
N GLN A 170 -34.68 20.11 8.04
CA GLN A 170 -33.74 19.05 8.44
C GLN A 170 -32.37 19.36 7.86
N GLY A 171 -31.34 19.13 8.66
CA GLY A 171 -29.95 19.30 8.21
C GLY A 171 -29.00 18.59 9.15
N GLY A 172 -27.78 18.37 8.66
CA GLY A 172 -26.74 17.77 9.45
C GLY A 172 -25.36 17.95 8.84
N VAL A 173 -24.36 17.67 9.64
CA VAL A 173 -22.96 17.63 9.24
C VAL A 173 -22.33 16.36 9.78
N SER A 174 -21.53 15.70 8.93
CA SER A 174 -20.68 14.58 9.29
C SER A 174 -19.24 14.96 9.03
N THR A 175 -18.37 14.67 9.97
CA THR A 175 -16.92 14.92 9.84
C THR A 175 -16.14 13.75 10.41
N GLY A 176 -14.97 13.47 9.83
CA GLY A 176 -14.13 12.38 10.30
C GLY A 176 -12.68 12.56 9.90
N ARG A 177 -11.83 11.81 10.59
CA ARG A 177 -10.39 11.77 10.33
C ARG A 177 -9.90 10.32 10.36
N THR A 178 -9.20 9.92 9.30
CA THR A 178 -8.37 8.71 9.27
C THR A 178 -6.95 9.07 9.71
N LEU A 179 -6.38 8.23 10.56
CA LEU A 179 -4.96 8.22 10.88
C LEU A 179 -4.39 6.90 10.42
N GLN A 180 -3.34 6.95 9.61
CA GLN A 180 -2.53 5.79 9.22
C GLN A 180 -1.07 6.09 9.55
N ASP A 181 -0.40 5.16 10.22
CA ASP A 181 1.00 5.28 10.59
C ASP A 181 1.68 3.92 10.44
N ASN A 182 2.58 3.82 9.48
CA ASN A 182 3.41 2.65 9.17
C ASN A 182 4.91 3.01 9.15
N CYS A 183 5.31 4.09 9.77
CA CYS A 183 6.68 4.61 9.74
C CYS A 183 7.71 3.60 10.23
N ASP A 184 7.37 2.79 11.24
CA ASP A 184 8.27 1.75 11.76
C ASP A 184 8.61 0.69 10.72
N LEU A 185 7.64 0.34 9.86
CA LEU A 185 7.83 -0.64 8.78
C LEU A 185 8.78 -0.10 7.72
N LEU A 186 8.51 1.13 7.26
CA LEU A 186 9.33 1.80 6.25
C LEU A 186 10.77 2.06 6.73
N ALA A 187 10.95 2.23 8.05
CA ALA A 187 12.29 2.34 8.65
C ALA A 187 13.09 1.01 8.61
N LYS A 188 12.42 -0.14 8.45
CA LYS A 188 13.07 -1.44 8.27
C LYS A 188 13.49 -1.68 6.83
N SER A 189 12.58 -1.45 5.90
CA SER A 189 12.86 -1.47 4.47
C SER A 189 11.81 -0.65 3.72
N PRO A 190 12.21 0.18 2.75
CA PRO A 190 11.29 1.07 2.04
C PRO A 190 10.23 0.36 1.20
N GLU A 191 10.48 -0.90 0.80
CA GLU A 191 9.56 -1.70 -0.01
C GLU A 191 8.53 -2.48 0.81
N ILE A 192 8.56 -2.42 2.15
CA ILE A 192 7.57 -3.14 2.95
C ILE A 192 6.19 -2.54 2.77
N GLU A 193 5.33 -3.28 2.10
CA GLU A 193 3.92 -2.96 1.95
C GLU A 193 3.12 -3.60 3.08
N SER A 194 2.19 -2.88 3.65
CA SER A 194 1.34 -3.41 4.72
C SER A 194 -0.13 -3.09 4.50
N SER A 195 -0.98 -4.09 4.68
CA SER A 195 -2.43 -3.97 4.52
C SER A 195 -3.19 -4.93 5.43
N THR A 196 -4.52 -4.77 5.48
CA THR A 196 -5.43 -5.70 6.18
C THR A 196 -5.75 -6.96 5.38
N SER A 197 -5.31 -7.07 4.12
CA SER A 197 -5.55 -8.24 3.27
C SER A 197 -4.32 -8.63 2.47
N PRO A 198 -3.97 -9.93 2.38
CA PRO A 198 -2.96 -10.41 1.45
C PRO A 198 -3.47 -10.17 0.03
N GLY A 199 -2.81 -9.32 -0.72
CA GLY A 199 -3.16 -9.02 -2.11
C GLY A 199 -3.74 -7.62 -2.36
N SER A 200 -4.12 -6.85 -1.34
CA SER A 200 -4.46 -5.43 -1.51
C SER A 200 -3.22 -4.52 -1.54
N ALA A 201 -2.08 -5.04 -1.17
CA ALA A 201 -0.78 -4.36 -1.27
C ALA A 201 -0.21 -4.28 -2.71
N ALA A 202 -1.00 -4.60 -3.73
CA ALA A 202 -0.57 -4.62 -5.14
C ALA A 202 -1.39 -3.68 -6.04
N ALA A 203 -2.12 -2.72 -5.48
CA ALA A 203 -3.07 -1.90 -6.24
C ALA A 203 -2.91 -0.40 -5.99
N ASP A 204 -1.66 0.10 -5.89
CA ASP A 204 -1.38 1.54 -6.01
C ASP A 204 -0.11 1.77 -6.83
#